data_6fd916452d709436b8b29abaafbcbaa9
#
_entry.id   6fd916452d709436b8b29abaafbcbaa9
#
_cell.length_a   1.000
_cell.length_b   1.000
_cell.length_c   1.000
_cell.angle_alpha   90.00
_cell.angle_beta   90.00
_cell.angle_gamma   90.00
#
_symmetry.space_group_name_H-M   'P 1'
#
loop_
_entity.id
_entity.type
_entity.pdbx_description
1 polymer ?
#
loop_
_entity_poly.entity_id
_entity_poly.type
_entity_poly.pdbx_seq_one_letter_code
_entity_poly.pdbx_strand_id
1 'polypeptide(L)'
;QLKKQSRMAGFGFFPPNASWVSASGFSTGKDVLDILRATAIDNNMDVAVKFLEDLKRLNAVSSYLSSFVDGIDTYTKPDDILHVSLTQHITSTGRFSGREPNMQNMPRGGTFPVKRVFISRWEGGKVMEADFAQLEFRAAAFLSQDPVAMEEINTGFDVHSYTAQIISDAGQPTTRQAAKEHTFAPLFGATGFGRTKAEAAYYHHFLDKYEGIGEWHKKLGSEAIRLQKITNVSGRQYAFPGTHRRANGTPTNFTRIKNYPVQGFATGDVVPVVLLEIDNRLKGLQSRLVNSVHDSAVIDIHPQEEKEVLGVIDDVNENLDAIINRYYGVEMNVPLLLEAKIGPNWLDTVDV
;
A
#
# COMPACT_ATOMS: atom_id res chain seq x y z
N GLN A 1 -23.24 0.45 19.28
CA GLN A 1 -22.95 1.76 18.70
C GLN A 1 -23.31 2.90 19.68
N LEU A 2 -24.50 2.94 20.27
CA LEU A 2 -24.92 3.95 21.26
C LEU A 2 -23.98 4.03 22.49
N LYS A 3 -23.52 2.88 23.04
CA LYS A 3 -22.54 2.85 24.13
C LYS A 3 -21.16 3.41 23.75
N LYS A 4 -20.74 3.20 22.47
CA LYS A 4 -19.50 3.77 21.95
C LYS A 4 -19.58 5.30 21.87
N GLN A 5 -20.68 5.83 21.37
CA GLN A 5 -20.89 7.27 21.21
C GLN A 5 -21.02 8.00 22.56
N SER A 6 -21.78 7.42 23.49
CA SER A 6 -21.89 7.96 24.86
C SER A 6 -20.52 8.06 25.54
N ARG A 7 -19.63 7.08 25.34
CA ARG A 7 -18.28 7.10 25.89
C ARG A 7 -17.37 8.10 25.19
N MET A 8 -17.48 8.24 23.88
CA MET A 8 -16.75 9.28 23.13
C MET A 8 -17.16 10.69 23.58
N ALA A 9 -18.46 10.95 23.76
CA ALA A 9 -18.94 12.20 24.32
C ALA A 9 -18.45 12.43 25.74
N GLY A 10 -18.32 11.37 26.57
CA GLY A 10 -17.73 11.42 27.90
C GLY A 10 -16.24 11.83 27.93
N PHE A 11 -15.53 11.61 26.84
CA PHE A 11 -14.15 12.13 26.64
C PHE A 11 -14.13 13.52 25.96
N GLY A 12 -15.27 14.13 25.69
CA GLY A 12 -15.34 15.41 24.97
C GLY A 12 -15.04 15.31 23.48
N PHE A 13 -15.05 14.10 22.89
CA PHE A 13 -14.82 13.92 21.47
C PHE A 13 -16.08 14.21 20.66
N PHE A 14 -15.96 15.12 19.73
CA PHE A 14 -16.98 15.47 18.75
C PHE A 14 -16.48 15.15 17.33
N PRO A 15 -17.38 14.84 16.38
CA PRO A 15 -16.96 14.60 15.01
C PRO A 15 -16.27 15.85 14.45
N PRO A 16 -15.01 15.76 14.02
CA PRO A 16 -14.26 16.93 13.50
C PRO A 16 -14.82 17.45 12.18
N ASN A 17 -15.68 16.69 11.52
CA ASN A 17 -16.34 17.07 10.29
C ASN A 17 -17.81 16.61 10.30
N ALA A 18 -18.71 17.49 9.90
CA ALA A 18 -20.15 17.18 9.81
C ALA A 18 -20.46 16.00 8.85
N SER A 19 -19.63 15.77 7.82
CA SER A 19 -19.79 14.64 6.91
C SER A 19 -19.57 13.28 7.58
N TRP A 20 -19.01 13.22 8.77
CA TRP A 20 -18.83 11.98 9.54
C TRP A 20 -19.98 11.65 10.46
N VAL A 21 -21.01 12.52 10.46
CA VAL A 21 -22.25 12.28 11.21
C VAL A 21 -23.24 11.58 10.30
N SER A 22 -23.82 10.50 10.80
CA SER A 22 -24.91 9.76 10.15
C SER A 22 -26.12 9.67 11.09
N ALA A 23 -27.26 9.15 10.59
CA ALA A 23 -28.44 8.92 11.41
C ALA A 23 -28.17 8.00 12.63
N SER A 24 -27.14 7.13 12.54
CA SER A 24 -26.71 6.24 13.63
C SER A 24 -25.62 6.83 14.53
N GLY A 25 -25.27 8.13 14.36
CA GLY A 25 -24.22 8.86 15.06
C GLY A 25 -22.99 9.12 14.20
N PHE A 26 -21.86 9.51 14.79
CA PHE A 26 -20.68 9.75 14.00
C PHE A 26 -19.85 8.46 13.73
N SER A 27 -19.12 8.49 12.61
CA SER A 27 -18.31 7.38 12.15
C SER A 27 -17.28 6.94 13.21
N THR A 28 -17.10 5.64 13.36
CA THR A 28 -15.99 5.00 14.10
C THR A 28 -15.02 4.28 13.16
N GLY A 29 -14.96 4.71 11.90
CA GLY A 29 -14.00 4.22 10.92
C GLY A 29 -12.55 4.58 11.29
N LYS A 30 -11.59 3.91 10.65
CA LYS A 30 -10.16 4.05 10.93
C LYS A 30 -9.72 5.52 10.98
N ASP A 31 -10.03 6.29 9.94
CA ASP A 31 -9.57 7.68 9.81
C ASP A 31 -10.07 8.57 10.96
N VAL A 32 -11.33 8.37 11.38
CA VAL A 32 -11.91 9.11 12.51
C VAL A 32 -11.22 8.74 13.80
N LEU A 33 -11.02 7.44 14.06
CA LEU A 33 -10.34 6.98 15.26
C LEU A 33 -8.88 7.42 15.32
N ASP A 34 -8.19 7.50 14.18
CA ASP A 34 -6.82 8.00 14.10
C ASP A 34 -6.72 9.49 14.48
N ILE A 35 -7.64 10.33 13.98
CA ILE A 35 -7.69 11.75 14.34
C ILE A 35 -8.00 11.93 15.83
N LEU A 36 -8.98 11.20 16.35
CA LEU A 36 -9.34 11.29 17.77
C LEU A 36 -8.20 10.80 18.68
N ARG A 37 -7.48 9.74 18.25
CA ARG A 37 -6.31 9.23 18.97
C ARG A 37 -5.17 10.26 18.98
N ALA A 38 -4.86 10.87 17.86
CA ALA A 38 -3.85 11.93 17.79
C ALA A 38 -4.21 13.11 18.71
N THR A 39 -5.47 13.54 18.69
CA THR A 39 -5.98 14.58 19.60
C THR A 39 -5.83 14.17 21.08
N ALA A 40 -6.13 12.91 21.42
CA ALA A 40 -6.01 12.42 22.78
C ALA A 40 -4.54 12.38 23.26
N ILE A 41 -3.62 11.96 22.39
CA ILE A 41 -2.17 11.97 22.68
C ILE A 41 -1.68 13.39 22.92
N ASP A 42 -1.96 14.31 22.00
CA ASP A 42 -1.52 15.71 22.10
C ASP A 42 -2.07 16.45 23.35
N ASN A 43 -3.15 15.94 23.93
CA ASN A 43 -3.76 16.46 25.16
C ASN A 43 -3.50 15.60 26.42
N ASN A 44 -2.59 14.62 26.35
CA ASN A 44 -2.21 13.73 27.46
C ASN A 44 -3.42 12.98 28.09
N MET A 45 -4.35 12.49 27.25
CA MET A 45 -5.57 11.80 27.67
C MET A 45 -5.39 10.27 27.62
N ASP A 46 -4.54 9.69 28.45
CA ASP A 46 -4.12 8.29 28.39
C ASP A 46 -5.29 7.29 28.37
N VAL A 47 -6.32 7.50 29.19
CA VAL A 47 -7.51 6.64 29.25
C VAL A 47 -8.28 6.67 27.92
N ALA A 48 -8.37 7.84 27.27
CA ALA A 48 -9.00 7.98 25.98
C ALA A 48 -8.17 7.32 24.86
N VAL A 49 -6.85 7.49 24.90
CA VAL A 49 -5.91 6.81 23.97
C VAL A 49 -6.15 5.31 24.03
N LYS A 50 -6.08 4.72 25.23
CA LYS A 50 -6.30 3.28 25.40
C LYS A 50 -7.68 2.83 24.90
N PHE A 51 -8.72 3.58 25.19
CA PHE A 51 -10.08 3.25 24.71
C PHE A 51 -10.16 3.26 23.17
N LEU A 52 -9.56 4.25 22.52
CA LEU A 52 -9.56 4.35 21.06
C LEU A 52 -8.74 3.23 20.40
N GLU A 53 -7.62 2.84 21.01
CA GLU A 53 -6.80 1.72 20.55
C GLU A 53 -7.56 0.38 20.70
N ASP A 54 -8.20 0.14 21.82
CA ASP A 54 -9.04 -1.05 22.03
C ASP A 54 -10.22 -1.09 21.05
N LEU A 55 -10.81 0.07 20.73
CA LEU A 55 -11.89 0.17 19.74
C LEU A 55 -11.38 -0.10 18.30
N LYS A 56 -10.21 0.42 17.95
CA LYS A 56 -9.56 0.11 16.65
C LYS A 56 -9.30 -1.39 16.55
N ARG A 57 -8.76 -2.00 17.61
CA ARG A 57 -8.50 -3.44 17.66
C ARG A 57 -9.78 -4.26 17.52
N LEU A 58 -10.85 -3.88 18.23
CA LEU A 58 -12.15 -4.55 18.11
C LEU A 58 -12.69 -4.49 16.68
N ASN A 59 -12.64 -3.32 16.04
CA ASN A 59 -13.08 -3.16 14.66
C ASN A 59 -12.24 -4.01 13.69
N ALA A 60 -10.92 -4.06 13.90
CA ALA A 60 -10.01 -4.88 13.10
C ALA A 60 -10.33 -6.38 13.24
N VAL A 61 -10.49 -6.89 14.47
CA VAL A 61 -10.86 -8.30 14.73
C VAL A 61 -12.20 -8.64 14.10
N SER A 62 -13.21 -7.76 14.25
CA SER A 62 -14.56 -8.02 13.69
C SER A 62 -14.53 -8.08 12.16
N SER A 63 -13.81 -7.14 11.51
CA SER A 63 -13.63 -7.17 10.06
C SER A 63 -12.86 -8.41 9.60
N TYR A 64 -11.87 -8.81 10.36
CA TYR A 64 -11.05 -9.97 10.07
C TYR A 64 -11.87 -11.27 10.11
N LEU A 65 -12.64 -11.48 11.16
CA LEU A 65 -13.49 -12.66 11.30
C LEU A 65 -14.47 -12.75 10.12
N SER A 66 -15.21 -11.67 9.85
CA SER A 66 -16.22 -11.70 8.78
C SER A 66 -15.61 -11.81 7.37
N SER A 67 -14.46 -11.20 7.11
CA SER A 67 -13.88 -11.17 5.75
C SER A 67 -13.03 -12.40 5.43
N PHE A 68 -12.31 -12.92 6.41
CA PHE A 68 -11.34 -13.98 6.16
C PHE A 68 -11.71 -15.32 6.77
N VAL A 69 -12.25 -15.38 7.98
CA VAL A 69 -12.67 -16.68 8.55
C VAL A 69 -13.93 -17.16 7.85
N ASP A 70 -15.02 -16.39 7.93
CA ASP A 70 -16.29 -16.75 7.30
C ASP A 70 -16.19 -16.74 5.77
N GLY A 71 -15.40 -15.79 5.20
CA GLY A 71 -15.20 -15.66 3.77
C GLY A 71 -14.42 -16.83 3.17
N ILE A 72 -13.33 -17.29 3.80
CA ILE A 72 -12.56 -18.43 3.32
C ILE A 72 -13.44 -19.68 3.32
N ASP A 73 -14.14 -19.98 4.43
CA ASP A 73 -15.03 -21.12 4.53
C ASP A 73 -16.11 -21.11 3.43
N THR A 74 -16.69 -19.93 3.17
CA THR A 74 -17.73 -19.75 2.14
C THR A 74 -17.24 -20.01 0.72
N TYR A 75 -15.99 -19.60 0.39
CA TYR A 75 -15.50 -19.61 -1.00
C TYR A 75 -14.54 -20.75 -1.30
N THR A 76 -14.09 -21.51 -0.30
CA THR A 76 -13.30 -22.73 -0.52
C THR A 76 -14.15 -23.78 -1.25
N LYS A 77 -13.59 -24.35 -2.31
CA LYS A 77 -14.25 -25.38 -3.11
C LYS A 77 -14.10 -26.76 -2.47
N PRO A 78 -14.88 -27.78 -2.92
CA PRO A 78 -14.78 -29.15 -2.39
C PRO A 78 -13.42 -29.82 -2.58
N ASP A 79 -12.53 -29.25 -3.42
CA ASP A 79 -11.15 -29.70 -3.62
C ASP A 79 -10.14 -28.97 -2.69
N ASP A 80 -10.65 -28.26 -1.66
CA ASP A 80 -9.88 -27.44 -0.72
C ASP A 80 -9.07 -26.29 -1.39
N ILE A 81 -9.43 -25.92 -2.63
CA ILE A 81 -8.79 -24.81 -3.34
C ILE A 81 -9.66 -23.55 -3.28
N LEU A 82 -9.03 -22.43 -2.93
CA LEU A 82 -9.64 -21.11 -2.95
C LEU A 82 -9.32 -20.42 -4.27
N HIS A 83 -10.33 -20.12 -5.07
CA HIS A 83 -10.19 -19.38 -6.32
C HIS A 83 -10.57 -17.92 -6.13
N VAL A 84 -9.61 -17.03 -6.36
CA VAL A 84 -9.84 -15.57 -6.29
C VAL A 84 -10.21 -15.01 -7.66
N SER A 85 -11.09 -14.02 -7.67
CA SER A 85 -11.40 -13.26 -8.89
C SER A 85 -10.69 -11.92 -8.83
N LEU A 86 -9.72 -11.70 -9.72
CA LEU A 86 -8.99 -10.44 -9.87
C LEU A 86 -9.48 -9.67 -11.10
N THR A 87 -9.72 -8.37 -10.95
CA THR A 87 -10.16 -7.48 -12.03
C THR A 87 -9.31 -6.21 -12.05
N GLN A 88 -8.95 -5.72 -13.24
CA GLN A 88 -8.14 -4.50 -13.42
C GLN A 88 -8.96 -3.24 -13.74
N HIS A 89 -10.22 -3.39 -14.15
CA HIS A 89 -11.04 -2.27 -14.63
C HIS A 89 -11.86 -1.58 -13.55
N ILE A 90 -11.84 -2.06 -12.30
CA ILE A 90 -12.65 -1.52 -11.20
C ILE A 90 -11.97 -0.30 -10.56
N THR A 91 -10.65 -0.35 -10.40
CA THR A 91 -9.90 0.73 -9.75
C THR A 91 -9.53 1.81 -10.75
N SER A 92 -9.58 3.07 -10.32
CA SER A 92 -9.21 4.21 -11.18
C SER A 92 -7.73 4.22 -11.58
N THR A 93 -6.87 3.54 -10.81
CA THR A 93 -5.43 3.48 -11.06
C THR A 93 -5.00 2.26 -11.88
N GLY A 94 -5.90 1.31 -12.15
CA GLY A 94 -5.58 0.06 -12.84
C GLY A 94 -5.00 -1.04 -11.93
N ARG A 95 -4.95 -0.82 -10.59
CA ARG A 95 -4.61 -1.89 -9.64
C ARG A 95 -5.60 -3.04 -9.73
N PHE A 96 -5.17 -4.24 -9.46
CA PHE A 96 -6.08 -5.36 -9.27
C PHE A 96 -7.06 -5.11 -8.11
N SER A 97 -8.30 -5.47 -8.34
CA SER A 97 -9.34 -5.53 -7.31
C SER A 97 -9.79 -6.97 -7.15
N GLY A 98 -9.73 -7.49 -5.93
CA GLY A 98 -10.13 -8.86 -5.61
C GLY A 98 -11.57 -8.94 -5.12
N ARG A 99 -12.25 -10.05 -5.43
CA ARG A 99 -13.57 -10.38 -4.89
C ARG A 99 -13.73 -11.90 -4.79
N GLU A 100 -14.62 -12.34 -3.92
CA GLU A 100 -15.10 -13.71 -3.77
C GLU A 100 -13.98 -14.75 -3.50
N PRO A 101 -13.16 -14.57 -2.45
CA PRO A 101 -13.05 -13.49 -1.50
C PRO A 101 -12.09 -12.38 -1.97
N ASN A 102 -12.12 -11.21 -1.29
CA ASN A 102 -11.18 -10.14 -1.59
C ASN A 102 -9.81 -10.38 -0.93
N MET A 103 -8.93 -11.10 -1.62
CA MET A 103 -7.59 -11.42 -1.15
C MET A 103 -6.62 -10.22 -1.18
N GLN A 104 -6.98 -9.11 -1.86
CA GLN A 104 -6.19 -7.87 -1.83
C GLN A 104 -6.16 -7.20 -0.44
N ASN A 105 -7.14 -7.51 0.42
CA ASN A 105 -7.20 -6.98 1.78
C ASN A 105 -6.56 -7.93 2.81
N MET A 106 -5.80 -8.93 2.37
CA MET A 106 -5.12 -9.87 3.27
C MET A 106 -4.25 -9.12 4.28
N PRO A 107 -4.41 -9.35 5.59
CA PRO A 107 -3.64 -8.64 6.60
C PRO A 107 -2.15 -8.93 6.49
N ARG A 108 -1.34 -7.90 6.67
CA ARG A 108 0.11 -8.03 6.73
C ARG A 108 0.55 -8.51 8.11
N GLY A 109 1.40 -9.52 8.16
CA GLY A 109 2.13 -9.94 9.35
C GLY A 109 1.33 -10.71 10.41
N GLY A 110 1.96 -10.91 11.56
CA GLY A 110 1.59 -11.89 12.57
C GLY A 110 0.42 -11.55 13.51
N THR A 111 -0.24 -10.38 13.41
CA THR A 111 -1.36 -10.04 14.30
C THR A 111 -2.56 -10.97 14.08
N PHE A 112 -2.79 -11.36 12.84
CA PHE A 112 -3.82 -12.28 12.44
C PHE A 112 -3.23 -13.29 11.45
N PRO A 113 -2.96 -14.55 11.86
CA PRO A 113 -2.15 -15.48 11.09
C PRO A 113 -2.93 -16.22 9.98
N VAL A 114 -3.92 -15.59 9.35
CA VAL A 114 -4.75 -16.25 8.32
C VAL A 114 -3.94 -16.71 7.10
N LYS A 115 -2.86 -16.02 6.75
CA LYS A 115 -1.98 -16.47 5.67
C LYS A 115 -1.41 -17.90 5.89
N ARG A 116 -1.41 -18.41 7.14
CA ARG A 116 -0.93 -19.75 7.48
C ARG A 116 -1.79 -20.88 6.92
N VAL A 117 -3.08 -20.65 6.63
CA VAL A 117 -3.96 -21.67 6.06
C VAL A 117 -3.69 -21.93 4.57
N PHE A 118 -2.96 -21.02 3.91
CA PHE A 118 -2.60 -21.18 2.50
C PHE A 118 -1.27 -21.92 2.37
N ILE A 119 -1.36 -23.15 1.96
CA ILE A 119 -0.25 -24.08 1.74
C ILE A 119 -0.17 -24.45 0.26
N SER A 120 0.93 -25.08 -0.14
CA SER A 120 1.03 -25.68 -1.48
C SER A 120 -0.01 -26.79 -1.69
N ARG A 121 -0.50 -26.94 -2.92
CA ARG A 121 -1.36 -28.05 -3.33
C ARG A 121 -0.61 -29.39 -3.39
N TRP A 122 0.70 -29.36 -3.46
CA TRP A 122 1.55 -30.57 -3.50
C TRP A 122 2.07 -30.90 -2.11
N GLU A 123 2.05 -32.20 -1.78
CA GLU A 123 2.71 -32.68 -0.58
C GLU A 123 4.23 -32.35 -0.63
N GLY A 124 4.74 -31.70 0.41
CA GLY A 124 6.12 -31.21 0.47
C GLY A 124 6.41 -29.99 -0.38
N GLY A 125 5.42 -29.43 -1.07
CA GLY A 125 5.56 -28.16 -1.80
C GLY A 125 5.64 -26.96 -0.86
N LYS A 126 5.93 -25.79 -1.43
CA LYS A 126 6.11 -24.53 -0.70
C LYS A 126 5.33 -23.39 -1.33
N VAL A 127 5.17 -22.32 -0.59
CA VAL A 127 4.60 -21.05 -1.09
C VAL A 127 5.69 -20.00 -1.13
N MET A 128 5.82 -19.31 -2.27
CA MET A 128 6.67 -18.14 -2.43
C MET A 128 5.81 -16.88 -2.48
N GLU A 129 6.25 -15.82 -1.81
CA GLU A 129 5.78 -14.45 -2.03
C GLU A 129 6.98 -13.62 -2.54
N ALA A 130 6.91 -13.14 -3.77
CA ALA A 130 7.89 -12.22 -4.35
C ALA A 130 7.27 -10.82 -4.37
N ASP A 131 7.75 -9.90 -3.54
CA ASP A 131 7.19 -8.57 -3.30
C ASP A 131 8.16 -7.49 -3.77
N PHE A 132 7.65 -6.44 -4.40
CA PHE A 132 8.52 -5.35 -4.82
C PHE A 132 9.03 -4.52 -3.64
N ALA A 133 10.33 -4.30 -3.57
CA ALA A 133 10.94 -3.41 -2.60
C ALA A 133 10.54 -1.96 -2.85
N GLN A 134 9.66 -1.39 -2.02
CA GLN A 134 9.25 0.02 -2.03
C GLN A 134 8.80 0.53 -3.41
N LEU A 135 8.05 -0.26 -4.18
CA LEU A 135 7.71 0.01 -5.59
C LEU A 135 7.15 1.41 -5.83
N GLU A 136 6.20 1.86 -5.00
CA GLU A 136 5.57 3.17 -5.19
C GLU A 136 6.55 4.33 -4.94
N PHE A 137 7.51 4.20 -4.00
CA PHE A 137 8.54 5.22 -3.79
C PHE A 137 9.54 5.26 -4.94
N ARG A 138 9.95 4.10 -5.44
CA ARG A 138 10.82 3.97 -6.63
C ARG A 138 10.15 4.56 -7.88
N ALA A 139 8.86 4.27 -8.08
CA ALA A 139 8.07 4.87 -9.15
C ALA A 139 7.95 6.40 -9.00
N ALA A 140 7.76 6.91 -7.78
CA ALA A 140 7.71 8.35 -7.55
C ALA A 140 9.06 9.04 -7.79
N ALA A 141 10.16 8.43 -7.35
CA ALA A 141 11.52 8.92 -7.62
C ALA A 141 11.78 9.01 -9.13
N PHE A 142 11.42 7.94 -9.86
CA PHE A 142 11.51 7.90 -11.32
C PHE A 142 10.63 8.98 -11.98
N LEU A 143 9.35 9.08 -11.63
CA LEU A 143 8.43 10.03 -12.27
C LEU A 143 8.75 11.48 -11.96
N SER A 144 9.25 11.76 -10.77
CA SER A 144 9.63 13.14 -10.35
C SER A 144 11.06 13.51 -10.73
N GLN A 145 11.93 12.52 -10.97
CA GLN A 145 13.37 12.69 -11.13
C GLN A 145 14.00 13.42 -9.91
N ASP A 146 13.50 13.12 -8.70
CA ASP A 146 14.02 13.68 -7.46
C ASP A 146 15.41 13.11 -7.15
N PRO A 147 16.47 13.95 -7.11
CA PRO A 147 17.84 13.45 -6.97
C PRO A 147 18.11 12.81 -5.60
N VAL A 148 17.46 13.32 -4.53
CA VAL A 148 17.65 12.77 -3.17
C VAL A 148 16.97 11.41 -3.06
N ALA A 149 15.75 11.28 -3.57
CA ALA A 149 15.04 10.01 -3.58
C ALA A 149 15.79 8.94 -4.41
N MET A 150 16.32 9.31 -5.57
CA MET A 150 17.09 8.41 -6.43
C MET A 150 18.41 7.98 -5.76
N GLU A 151 19.13 8.91 -5.12
CA GLU A 151 20.37 8.59 -4.39
C GLU A 151 20.10 7.63 -3.22
N GLU A 152 19.05 7.88 -2.44
CA GLU A 152 18.68 7.03 -1.30
C GLU A 152 18.29 5.62 -1.72
N ILE A 153 17.58 5.47 -2.84
CA ILE A 153 17.25 4.17 -3.42
C ILE A 153 18.53 3.43 -3.83
N ASN A 154 19.45 4.11 -4.50
CA ASN A 154 20.70 3.51 -5.00
C ASN A 154 21.67 3.15 -3.87
N THR A 155 21.65 3.89 -2.76
CA THR A 155 22.53 3.63 -1.60
C THR A 155 21.92 2.69 -0.57
N GLY A 156 20.64 2.30 -0.73
CA GLY A 156 19.93 1.46 0.25
C GLY A 156 19.64 2.19 1.57
N PHE A 157 19.45 3.50 1.54
CA PHE A 157 19.18 4.29 2.73
C PHE A 157 17.90 3.85 3.45
N ASP A 158 17.97 3.68 4.77
CA ASP A 158 16.81 3.26 5.57
C ASP A 158 15.89 4.45 5.89
N VAL A 159 15.03 4.78 4.95
CA VAL A 159 14.04 5.87 5.09
C VAL A 159 13.09 5.68 6.26
N HIS A 160 12.82 4.44 6.69
CA HIS A 160 11.92 4.17 7.83
C HIS A 160 12.58 4.50 9.16
N SER A 161 13.86 4.15 9.33
CA SER A 161 14.64 4.56 10.50
C SER A 161 14.81 6.07 10.56
N TYR A 162 15.05 6.71 9.43
CA TYR A 162 15.09 8.17 9.35
C TYR A 162 13.76 8.81 9.74
N THR A 163 12.64 8.31 9.26
CA THR A 163 11.29 8.78 9.65
C THR A 163 11.06 8.64 11.15
N ALA A 164 11.45 7.48 11.73
CA ALA A 164 11.35 7.24 13.16
C ALA A 164 12.15 8.26 13.98
N GLN A 165 13.36 8.60 13.51
CA GLN A 165 14.23 9.59 14.14
C GLN A 165 13.58 10.98 14.14
N ILE A 166 13.09 11.47 13.01
CA ILE A 166 12.46 12.80 12.89
C ILE A 166 11.23 12.91 13.81
N ILE A 167 10.37 11.88 13.86
CA ILE A 167 9.20 11.88 14.75
C ILE A 167 9.63 11.84 16.23
N SER A 168 10.67 11.07 16.55
CA SER A 168 11.20 10.98 17.92
C SER A 168 11.81 12.29 18.38
N ASP A 169 12.58 12.97 17.54
CA ASP A 169 13.19 14.27 17.80
C ASP A 169 12.13 15.38 17.98
N ALA A 170 10.96 15.20 17.34
CA ALA A 170 9.80 16.07 17.54
C ALA A 170 9.01 15.77 18.85
N GLY A 171 9.50 14.87 19.69
CA GLY A 171 8.99 14.62 21.04
C GLY A 171 8.09 13.39 21.19
N GLN A 172 7.94 12.55 20.15
CA GLN A 172 7.16 11.30 20.22
C GLN A 172 8.06 10.09 19.91
N PRO A 173 8.55 9.34 20.92
CA PRO A 173 9.38 8.16 20.69
C PRO A 173 8.71 7.19 19.73
N THR A 174 9.34 6.93 18.61
CA THR A 174 8.77 6.15 17.50
C THR A 174 9.75 5.09 17.04
N THR A 175 9.28 3.85 16.91
CA THR A 175 10.10 2.75 16.38
C THR A 175 10.09 2.75 14.86
N ARG A 176 11.12 2.13 14.23
CA ARG A 176 11.17 1.89 12.78
C ARG A 176 9.89 1.24 12.25
N GLN A 177 9.34 0.28 12.97
CA GLN A 177 8.11 -0.42 12.57
C GLN A 177 6.88 0.51 12.60
N ALA A 178 6.76 1.34 13.63
CA ALA A 178 5.68 2.33 13.73
C ALA A 178 5.80 3.41 12.64
N ALA A 179 7.02 3.82 12.30
CA ALA A 179 7.28 4.84 11.27
C ALA A 179 6.87 4.42 9.85
N LYS A 180 6.76 3.12 9.56
CA LYS A 180 6.40 2.62 8.21
C LYS A 180 5.08 3.18 7.68
N GLU A 181 4.10 3.42 8.52
CA GLU A 181 2.81 3.97 8.08
C GLU A 181 2.88 5.47 7.76
N HIS A 182 3.91 6.17 8.23
CA HIS A 182 4.10 7.61 8.02
C HIS A 182 5.03 7.90 6.85
N THR A 183 6.04 7.05 6.62
CA THR A 183 7.18 7.33 5.74
C THR A 183 6.77 7.82 4.35
N PHE A 184 5.85 7.14 3.69
CA PHE A 184 5.42 7.50 2.33
C PHE A 184 4.03 8.15 2.26
N ALA A 185 3.37 8.38 3.38
CA ALA A 185 2.06 9.04 3.40
C ALA A 185 2.06 10.44 2.75
N PRO A 186 3.09 11.30 2.95
CA PRO A 186 3.17 12.61 2.29
C PRO A 186 3.29 12.53 0.77
N LEU A 187 3.93 11.49 0.24
CA LEU A 187 4.02 11.23 -1.19
C LEU A 187 2.63 11.21 -1.85
N PHE A 188 1.65 10.60 -1.15
CA PHE A 188 0.25 10.50 -1.59
C PHE A 188 -0.61 11.69 -1.19
N GLY A 189 0.01 12.76 -0.69
CA GLY A 189 -0.66 14.01 -0.37
C GLY A 189 -1.23 14.10 1.04
N ALA A 190 -0.84 13.21 1.96
CA ALA A 190 -1.11 13.41 3.36
C ALA A 190 -0.37 14.66 3.86
N THR A 191 -1.08 15.50 4.65
CA THR A 191 -0.59 16.79 5.13
C THR A 191 -0.31 16.81 6.63
N GLY A 192 -0.38 15.66 7.30
CA GLY A 192 -0.33 15.57 8.76
C GLY A 192 -1.66 15.86 9.46
N PHE A 193 -2.72 16.20 8.71
CA PHE A 193 -4.05 16.36 9.31
C PHE A 193 -4.53 15.04 9.95
N GLY A 194 -4.96 15.13 11.22
CA GLY A 194 -5.36 13.96 12.00
C GLY A 194 -4.21 13.09 12.51
N ARG A 195 -3.01 13.63 12.51
CA ARG A 195 -1.80 13.05 13.11
C ARG A 195 -1.38 13.86 14.33
N THR A 196 -0.54 13.30 15.18
CA THR A 196 0.06 14.04 16.30
C THR A 196 0.94 15.18 15.77
N LYS A 197 1.28 16.15 16.61
CA LYS A 197 2.18 17.25 16.23
C LYS A 197 3.54 16.76 15.77
N ALA A 198 4.08 15.73 16.44
CA ALA A 198 5.36 15.13 16.08
C ALA A 198 5.30 14.41 14.73
N GLU A 199 4.25 13.61 14.47
CA GLU A 199 4.03 12.98 13.18
C GLU A 199 3.83 14.01 12.07
N ALA A 200 3.06 15.09 12.30
CA ALA A 200 2.84 16.15 11.34
C ALA A 200 4.12 16.91 10.98
N ALA A 201 5.06 17.07 11.91
CA ALA A 201 6.36 17.68 11.65
C ALA A 201 7.14 16.90 10.58
N TYR A 202 7.13 15.56 10.62
CA TYR A 202 7.73 14.73 9.58
C TYR A 202 7.10 14.96 8.21
N TYR A 203 5.78 15.13 8.12
CA TYR A 203 5.08 15.35 6.85
C TYR A 203 5.50 16.65 6.15
N HIS A 204 5.80 17.69 6.89
CA HIS A 204 6.39 18.92 6.35
C HIS A 204 7.83 18.68 5.92
N HIS A 205 8.63 18.04 6.78
CA HIS A 205 10.01 17.72 6.49
C HIS A 205 10.21 16.85 5.23
N PHE A 206 9.27 15.94 4.96
CA PHE A 206 9.30 15.11 3.75
C PHE A 206 9.35 15.92 2.46
N LEU A 207 8.53 16.95 2.33
CA LEU A 207 8.48 17.77 1.12
C LEU A 207 9.69 18.71 1.01
N ASP A 208 10.27 19.13 2.14
CA ASP A 208 11.51 19.90 2.17
C ASP A 208 12.71 19.03 1.77
N LYS A 209 12.70 17.76 2.14
CA LYS A 209 13.75 16.81 1.78
C LYS A 209 13.68 16.39 0.32
N TYR A 210 12.49 16.10 -0.20
CA TYR A 210 12.27 15.65 -1.58
C TYR A 210 11.65 16.77 -2.41
N GLU A 211 12.45 17.82 -2.65
CA GLU A 211 11.98 19.03 -3.36
C GLU A 211 11.52 18.71 -4.79
N GLY A 212 12.19 17.77 -5.48
CA GLY A 212 11.83 17.34 -6.83
C GLY A 212 10.44 16.71 -6.88
N ILE A 213 10.07 15.90 -5.88
CA ILE A 213 8.71 15.36 -5.73
C ILE A 213 7.71 16.52 -5.53
N GLY A 214 8.04 17.49 -4.68
CA GLY A 214 7.21 18.68 -4.44
C GLY A 214 6.94 19.48 -5.71
N GLU A 215 7.98 19.73 -6.51
CA GLU A 215 7.88 20.46 -7.79
C GLU A 215 7.10 19.66 -8.84
N TRP A 216 7.32 18.35 -8.91
CA TRP A 216 6.56 17.46 -9.79
C TRP A 216 5.06 17.47 -9.44
N HIS A 217 4.70 17.45 -8.16
CA HIS A 217 3.31 17.57 -7.71
C HIS A 217 2.67 18.90 -8.17
N LYS A 218 3.41 20.01 -8.12
CA LYS A 218 2.91 21.32 -8.61
C LYS A 218 2.68 21.30 -10.12
N LYS A 219 3.58 20.66 -10.88
CA LYS A 219 3.43 20.47 -12.35
C LYS A 219 2.20 19.65 -12.67
N LEU A 220 2.00 18.49 -12.01
CA LEU A 220 0.80 17.67 -12.16
C LEU A 220 -0.49 18.44 -11.87
N GLY A 221 -0.50 19.22 -10.79
CA GLY A 221 -1.66 20.05 -10.44
C GLY A 221 -2.00 21.09 -11.52
N SER A 222 -0.98 21.74 -12.09
CA SER A 222 -1.15 22.73 -13.17
C SER A 222 -1.60 22.06 -14.47
N GLU A 223 -1.08 20.88 -14.79
CA GLU A 223 -1.50 20.08 -15.94
C GLU A 223 -2.95 19.63 -15.83
N ALA A 224 -3.35 19.10 -14.68
CA ALA A 224 -4.73 18.65 -14.42
C ALA A 224 -5.73 19.80 -14.55
N ILE A 225 -5.39 21.02 -14.10
CA ILE A 225 -6.24 22.20 -14.29
C ILE A 225 -6.36 22.55 -15.78
N ARG A 226 -5.24 22.58 -16.50
CA ARG A 226 -5.19 23.02 -17.90
C ARG A 226 -5.81 22.00 -18.85
N LEU A 227 -5.48 20.71 -18.70
CA LEU A 227 -5.86 19.64 -19.64
C LEU A 227 -7.04 18.81 -19.17
N GLN A 228 -7.51 18.99 -17.95
CA GLN A 228 -8.54 18.17 -17.29
C GLN A 228 -8.20 16.66 -17.26
N LYS A 229 -6.93 16.34 -17.46
CA LYS A 229 -6.37 14.98 -17.43
C LYS A 229 -4.88 15.02 -17.13
N ILE A 230 -4.34 13.87 -16.76
CA ILE A 230 -2.91 13.59 -16.66
C ILE A 230 -2.62 12.35 -17.51
N THR A 231 -1.53 12.38 -18.26
CA THR A 231 -1.03 11.22 -19.00
C THR A 231 0.24 10.71 -18.33
N ASN A 232 0.26 9.44 -17.97
CA ASN A 232 1.42 8.80 -17.35
C ASN A 232 2.46 8.42 -18.41
N VAL A 233 3.68 8.09 -18.00
CA VAL A 233 4.78 7.65 -18.88
C VAL A 233 4.44 6.38 -19.65
N SER A 234 3.61 5.50 -19.10
CA SER A 234 3.06 4.31 -19.78
C SER A 234 1.98 4.60 -20.82
N GLY A 235 1.60 5.87 -21.02
CA GLY A 235 0.49 6.28 -21.87
C GLY A 235 -0.90 6.21 -21.22
N ARG A 236 -1.02 5.70 -19.98
CA ARG A 236 -2.28 5.67 -19.24
C ARG A 236 -2.76 7.09 -18.93
N GLN A 237 -4.05 7.35 -19.14
CA GLN A 237 -4.66 8.65 -18.89
C GLN A 237 -5.65 8.62 -17.73
N TYR A 238 -5.58 9.63 -16.87
CA TYR A 238 -6.49 9.85 -15.75
C TYR A 238 -7.27 11.13 -15.99
N ALA A 239 -8.59 11.02 -16.12
CA ALA A 239 -9.47 12.17 -16.30
C ALA A 239 -9.74 12.87 -14.95
N PHE A 240 -9.66 14.19 -14.94
CA PHE A 240 -9.96 15.06 -13.81
C PHE A 240 -10.91 16.20 -14.21
N PRO A 241 -12.12 15.88 -14.70
CA PRO A 241 -13.07 16.90 -15.17
C PRO A 241 -13.46 17.86 -14.05
N GLY A 242 -13.56 19.14 -14.38
CA GLY A 242 -13.93 20.20 -13.43
C GLY A 242 -12.81 20.57 -12.44
N THR A 243 -11.58 20.08 -12.63
CA THR A 243 -10.46 20.48 -11.78
C THR A 243 -10.14 21.95 -11.99
N HIS A 244 -10.12 22.70 -10.89
CA HIS A 244 -9.82 24.12 -10.85
C HIS A 244 -8.99 24.46 -9.61
N ARG A 245 -8.44 25.70 -9.58
CA ARG A 245 -7.69 26.22 -8.44
C ARG A 245 -8.64 26.71 -7.34
N ARG A 246 -8.46 26.23 -6.13
CA ARG A 246 -9.19 26.71 -4.94
C ARG A 246 -8.68 28.09 -4.52
N ALA A 247 -9.41 28.76 -3.62
CA ALA A 247 -9.01 30.06 -3.06
C ALA A 247 -7.63 30.03 -2.36
N ASN A 248 -7.25 28.89 -1.76
CA ASN A 248 -5.93 28.69 -1.16
C ASN A 248 -4.83 28.34 -2.17
N GLY A 249 -5.09 28.44 -3.47
CA GLY A 249 -4.12 28.19 -4.53
C GLY A 249 -3.94 26.73 -4.92
N THR A 250 -4.48 25.75 -4.16
CA THR A 250 -4.32 24.32 -4.46
C THR A 250 -5.35 23.84 -5.50
N PRO A 251 -5.03 22.85 -6.35
CA PRO A 251 -6.01 22.22 -7.22
C PRO A 251 -7.11 21.48 -6.42
N THR A 252 -8.34 21.45 -6.94
CA THR A 252 -9.30 20.43 -6.51
C THR A 252 -8.79 19.05 -6.89
N ASN A 253 -9.21 18.00 -6.17
CA ASN A 253 -8.74 16.62 -6.38
C ASN A 253 -7.22 16.39 -6.22
N PHE A 254 -6.49 17.32 -5.58
CA PHE A 254 -5.01 17.33 -5.59
C PHE A 254 -4.40 16.03 -5.03
N THR A 255 -5.00 15.41 -4.01
CA THR A 255 -4.56 14.10 -3.50
C THR A 255 -4.63 13.01 -4.57
N ARG A 256 -5.71 12.95 -5.35
CA ARG A 256 -5.85 11.99 -6.47
C ARG A 256 -4.87 12.30 -7.60
N ILE A 257 -4.66 13.57 -7.90
CA ILE A 257 -3.73 14.06 -8.92
C ILE A 257 -2.30 13.60 -8.61
N LYS A 258 -1.88 13.63 -7.34
CA LYS A 258 -0.57 13.14 -6.90
C LYS A 258 -0.47 11.61 -6.91
N ASN A 259 -1.52 10.94 -6.45
CA ASN A 259 -1.51 9.51 -6.20
C ASN A 259 -1.65 8.68 -7.49
N TYR A 260 -2.57 9.07 -8.41
CA TYR A 260 -2.90 8.23 -9.56
C TYR A 260 -1.73 7.94 -10.49
N PRO A 261 -0.82 8.87 -10.82
CA PRO A 261 0.34 8.56 -11.64
C PRO A 261 1.29 7.56 -10.97
N VAL A 262 1.55 7.71 -9.67
CA VAL A 262 2.43 6.80 -8.91
C VAL A 262 1.82 5.40 -8.84
N GLN A 263 0.62 5.28 -8.26
CA GLN A 263 -0.06 3.99 -8.14
C GLN A 263 -0.34 3.34 -9.50
N GLY A 264 -0.73 4.14 -10.48
CA GLY A 264 -1.04 3.62 -11.80
C GLY A 264 0.19 3.06 -12.50
N PHE A 265 1.31 3.74 -12.48
CA PHE A 265 2.55 3.22 -13.06
C PHE A 265 3.06 2.03 -12.25
N ALA A 266 3.22 2.18 -10.95
CA ALA A 266 3.75 1.13 -10.08
C ALA A 266 2.89 -0.14 -10.11
N THR A 267 1.66 -0.05 -9.65
CA THR A 267 0.82 -1.22 -9.39
C THR A 267 -0.24 -1.49 -10.47
N GLY A 268 -0.52 -0.51 -11.35
CA GLY A 268 -1.44 -0.65 -12.48
C GLY A 268 -0.78 -1.07 -13.79
N ASP A 269 0.49 -0.72 -13.98
CA ASP A 269 1.22 -0.98 -15.23
C ASP A 269 2.39 -1.96 -15.01
N VAL A 270 3.33 -1.67 -14.08
CA VAL A 270 4.52 -2.51 -13.85
C VAL A 270 4.14 -3.89 -13.29
N VAL A 271 3.36 -3.97 -12.23
CA VAL A 271 3.00 -5.25 -11.61
C VAL A 271 2.34 -6.21 -12.59
N PRO A 272 1.30 -5.85 -13.38
CA PRO A 272 0.67 -6.78 -14.33
C PRO A 272 1.61 -7.34 -15.38
N VAL A 273 2.53 -6.54 -15.92
CA VAL A 273 3.47 -7.04 -16.93
C VAL A 273 4.52 -7.96 -16.32
N VAL A 274 4.95 -7.68 -15.09
CA VAL A 274 5.88 -8.55 -14.36
C VAL A 274 5.22 -9.89 -14.00
N LEU A 275 3.96 -9.88 -13.55
CA LEU A 275 3.21 -11.11 -13.31
C LEU A 275 3.07 -11.95 -14.61
N LEU A 276 2.81 -11.30 -15.75
CA LEU A 276 2.74 -11.96 -17.04
C LEU A 276 4.10 -12.58 -17.44
N GLU A 277 5.21 -11.89 -17.16
CA GLU A 277 6.55 -12.39 -17.42
C GLU A 277 6.92 -13.58 -16.53
N ILE A 278 6.54 -13.53 -15.25
CA ILE A 278 6.70 -14.66 -14.31
C ILE A 278 5.89 -15.86 -14.83
N ASP A 279 4.59 -15.67 -15.12
CA ASP A 279 3.73 -16.75 -15.63
C ASP A 279 4.27 -17.37 -16.92
N ASN A 280 4.77 -16.54 -17.86
CA ASN A 280 5.37 -17.02 -19.10
C ASN A 280 6.60 -17.89 -18.84
N ARG A 281 7.44 -17.54 -17.87
CA ARG A 281 8.65 -18.30 -17.54
C ARG A 281 8.36 -19.58 -16.74
N LEU A 282 7.24 -19.61 -16.01
CA LEU A 282 6.78 -20.82 -15.33
C LEU A 282 6.15 -21.85 -16.29
N LYS A 283 5.93 -21.52 -17.57
CA LYS A 283 5.40 -22.48 -18.55
C LYS A 283 6.34 -23.67 -18.73
N GLY A 284 5.78 -24.86 -18.59
CA GLY A 284 6.52 -26.11 -18.63
C GLY A 284 6.85 -26.68 -17.24
N LEU A 285 6.80 -25.88 -16.19
CA LEU A 285 6.86 -26.33 -14.79
C LEU A 285 5.47 -26.74 -14.29
N GLN A 286 5.44 -27.44 -13.14
CA GLN A 286 4.21 -27.72 -12.40
C GLN A 286 3.85 -26.56 -11.45
N SER A 287 4.84 -25.82 -10.99
CA SER A 287 4.69 -24.61 -10.17
C SER A 287 3.86 -23.56 -10.89
N ARG A 288 3.06 -22.80 -10.15
CA ARG A 288 2.07 -21.85 -10.72
C ARG A 288 2.05 -20.52 -9.99
N LEU A 289 1.92 -19.44 -10.75
CA LEU A 289 1.47 -18.16 -10.22
C LEU A 289 0.01 -18.31 -9.81
N VAL A 290 -0.30 -18.15 -8.52
CA VAL A 290 -1.63 -18.44 -7.96
C VAL A 290 -2.37 -17.21 -7.46
N ASN A 291 -1.66 -16.14 -7.11
CA ASN A 291 -2.27 -14.90 -6.64
C ASN A 291 -1.32 -13.71 -6.83
N SER A 292 -1.88 -12.51 -6.71
CA SER A 292 -1.14 -11.26 -6.57
C SER A 292 -1.83 -10.40 -5.52
N VAL A 293 -1.06 -9.84 -4.58
CA VAL A 293 -1.57 -8.96 -3.53
C VAL A 293 -0.77 -7.67 -3.55
N HIS A 294 -1.44 -6.57 -3.90
CA HIS A 294 -0.83 -5.25 -4.10
C HIS A 294 0.28 -5.25 -5.16
N ASP A 295 1.51 -5.41 -4.74
CA ASP A 295 2.75 -5.39 -5.52
C ASP A 295 3.54 -6.71 -5.42
N SER A 296 2.89 -7.78 -4.94
CA SER A 296 3.51 -9.09 -4.85
C SER A 296 2.96 -10.12 -5.83
N ALA A 297 3.78 -11.10 -6.18
CA ALA A 297 3.43 -12.34 -6.83
C ALA A 297 3.42 -13.48 -5.80
N VAL A 298 2.38 -14.30 -5.78
CA VAL A 298 2.31 -15.51 -4.95
C VAL A 298 2.38 -16.73 -5.84
N ILE A 299 3.37 -17.59 -5.60
CA ILE A 299 3.65 -18.77 -6.41
C ILE A 299 3.53 -20.02 -5.56
N ASP A 300 2.79 -20.99 -6.05
CA ASP A 300 2.69 -22.34 -5.51
C ASP A 300 3.79 -23.20 -6.13
N ILE A 301 4.75 -23.64 -5.31
CA ILE A 301 5.97 -24.29 -5.76
C ILE A 301 5.85 -25.80 -5.60
N HIS A 302 6.04 -26.52 -6.71
CA HIS A 302 6.19 -27.97 -6.70
C HIS A 302 7.50 -28.39 -5.98
N PRO A 303 7.53 -29.47 -5.18
CA PRO A 303 8.67 -29.83 -4.33
C PRO A 303 10.01 -29.98 -5.07
N GLN A 304 9.98 -30.32 -6.36
CA GLN A 304 11.17 -30.55 -7.19
C GLN A 304 11.59 -29.34 -8.02
N GLU A 305 10.87 -28.19 -7.92
CA GLU A 305 11.06 -27.06 -8.82
C GLU A 305 11.44 -25.75 -8.09
N GLU A 306 11.82 -25.84 -6.81
CA GLU A 306 12.17 -24.64 -6.01
C GLU A 306 13.32 -23.84 -6.64
N LYS A 307 14.35 -24.53 -7.13
CA LYS A 307 15.50 -23.89 -7.75
C LYS A 307 15.15 -23.23 -9.08
N GLU A 308 14.33 -23.88 -9.88
CA GLU A 308 13.85 -23.35 -11.15
C GLU A 308 12.99 -22.11 -10.94
N VAL A 309 12.09 -22.13 -9.95
CA VAL A 309 11.25 -20.98 -9.61
C VAL A 309 12.06 -19.80 -9.07
N LEU A 310 13.08 -20.05 -8.26
CA LEU A 310 14.03 -19.01 -7.84
C LEU A 310 14.74 -18.40 -9.05
N GLY A 311 15.24 -19.24 -9.96
CA GLY A 311 15.87 -18.78 -11.21
C GLY A 311 14.93 -17.94 -12.10
N VAL A 312 13.61 -18.19 -12.05
CA VAL A 312 12.63 -17.33 -12.74
C VAL A 312 12.58 -15.94 -12.12
N ILE A 313 12.58 -15.83 -10.78
CA ILE A 313 12.56 -14.52 -10.11
C ILE A 313 13.87 -13.75 -10.36
N ASP A 314 15.01 -14.44 -10.30
CA ASP A 314 16.32 -13.84 -10.60
C ASP A 314 16.37 -13.30 -12.05
N ASP A 315 15.95 -14.11 -13.03
CA ASP A 315 15.89 -13.68 -14.43
C ASP A 315 14.93 -12.51 -14.66
N VAL A 316 13.78 -12.48 -13.97
CA VAL A 316 12.86 -11.35 -14.02
C VAL A 316 13.52 -10.11 -13.42
N ASN A 317 14.19 -10.21 -12.28
CA ASN A 317 14.90 -9.10 -11.64
C ASN A 317 15.99 -8.51 -12.54
N GLU A 318 16.80 -9.37 -13.16
CA GLU A 318 17.86 -8.95 -14.08
C GLU A 318 17.32 -8.24 -15.34
N ASN A 319 16.09 -8.55 -15.73
CA ASN A 319 15.48 -8.05 -16.96
C ASN A 319 14.35 -7.03 -16.75
N LEU A 320 14.10 -6.53 -15.51
CA LEU A 320 12.98 -5.63 -15.20
C LEU A 320 12.95 -4.40 -16.12
N ASP A 321 14.07 -3.73 -16.32
CA ASP A 321 14.15 -2.53 -17.17
C ASP A 321 13.81 -2.86 -18.63
N ALA A 322 14.32 -3.97 -19.16
CA ALA A 322 14.03 -4.42 -20.51
C ALA A 322 12.55 -4.84 -20.67
N ILE A 323 11.95 -5.44 -19.66
CA ILE A 323 10.53 -5.78 -19.61
C ILE A 323 9.70 -4.50 -19.69
N ILE A 324 9.96 -3.52 -18.85
CA ILE A 324 9.21 -2.25 -18.81
C ILE A 324 9.38 -1.49 -20.12
N ASN A 325 10.60 -1.44 -20.66
CA ASN A 325 10.87 -0.81 -21.94
C ASN A 325 10.10 -1.48 -23.09
N ARG A 326 10.09 -2.80 -23.13
CA ARG A 326 9.37 -3.56 -24.18
C ARG A 326 7.86 -3.29 -24.20
N TYR A 327 7.24 -3.17 -23.01
CA TYR A 327 5.78 -2.96 -22.92
C TYR A 327 5.36 -1.50 -23.07
N TYR A 328 6.17 -0.56 -22.58
CA TYR A 328 5.77 0.84 -22.46
C TYR A 328 6.71 1.83 -23.17
N GLY A 329 7.86 1.38 -23.69
CA GLY A 329 8.87 2.27 -24.25
C GLY A 329 9.52 3.17 -23.18
N VAL A 330 9.51 2.75 -21.91
CA VAL A 330 10.02 3.51 -20.77
C VAL A 330 11.41 2.99 -20.40
N GLU A 331 12.39 3.90 -20.34
CA GLU A 331 13.74 3.60 -19.83
C GLU A 331 13.81 3.99 -18.36
N MET A 332 13.92 2.98 -17.49
CA MET A 332 14.03 3.18 -16.04
C MET A 332 15.46 3.59 -15.67
N ASN A 333 15.59 4.63 -14.84
CA ASN A 333 16.85 5.04 -14.23
C ASN A 333 16.83 4.91 -12.70
N VAL A 334 15.83 4.22 -12.19
CA VAL A 334 15.68 3.85 -10.77
C VAL A 334 15.50 2.34 -10.74
N PRO A 335 16.38 1.58 -10.05
CA PRO A 335 16.30 0.14 -10.02
C PRO A 335 15.03 -0.33 -9.33
N LEU A 336 14.37 -1.33 -9.91
CA LEU A 336 13.29 -2.08 -9.27
C LEU A 336 13.84 -3.43 -8.80
N LEU A 337 13.23 -4.02 -7.77
CA LEU A 337 13.67 -5.28 -7.20
C LEU A 337 12.48 -6.04 -6.61
N LEU A 338 12.34 -7.31 -6.98
CA LEU A 338 11.48 -8.28 -6.31
C LEU A 338 12.28 -8.99 -5.23
N GLU A 339 11.82 -8.94 -3.99
CA GLU A 339 12.38 -9.67 -2.85
C GLU A 339 11.52 -10.92 -2.62
N ALA A 340 12.14 -12.09 -2.69
CA ALA A 340 11.44 -13.36 -2.58
C ALA A 340 11.55 -13.94 -1.16
N LYS A 341 10.45 -14.55 -0.71
CA LYS A 341 10.36 -15.30 0.54
C LYS A 341 9.70 -16.64 0.26
N ILE A 342 10.21 -17.72 0.84
CA ILE A 342 9.68 -19.07 0.65
C ILE A 342 9.39 -19.71 2.00
N GLY A 343 8.31 -20.48 2.09
CA GLY A 343 7.98 -21.22 3.30
C GLY A 343 6.96 -22.34 3.07
N PRO A 344 6.67 -23.12 4.13
CA PRO A 344 5.68 -24.20 4.07
C PRO A 344 4.23 -23.70 3.89
N ASN A 345 4.01 -22.42 4.12
CA ASN A 345 2.73 -21.72 3.93
C ASN A 345 3.01 -20.26 3.64
N TRP A 346 1.97 -19.48 3.30
CA TRP A 346 2.13 -18.07 2.92
C TRP A 346 2.52 -17.12 4.07
N LEU A 347 2.47 -17.57 5.35
CA LEU A 347 2.87 -16.76 6.51
C LEU A 347 4.28 -17.04 6.98
N ASP A 348 4.59 -18.32 7.17
CA ASP A 348 5.84 -18.77 7.78
C ASP A 348 6.92 -18.91 6.68
N THR A 349 7.33 -17.77 6.12
CA THR A 349 8.31 -17.66 5.03
C THR A 349 9.62 -17.08 5.52
N VAL A 350 10.72 -17.41 4.84
CA VAL A 350 12.06 -16.87 5.04
C VAL A 350 12.56 -16.21 3.76
N ASP A 351 13.38 -15.17 3.89
CA ASP A 351 14.03 -14.50 2.75
C ASP A 351 14.98 -15.48 2.04
N VAL A 352 15.05 -15.42 0.72
CA VAL A 352 15.89 -16.28 -0.14
C VAL A 352 16.68 -15.45 -1.13
#